data_413b60a7ffa7e517ca2ba5ebe0d04acf
#
_entry.id   413b60a7ffa7e517ca2ba5ebe0d04acf
#
_cell.length_a   1.000
_cell.length_b   1.000
_cell.length_c   1.000
_cell.angle_alpha   90.00
_cell.angle_beta   90.00
_cell.angle_gamma   90.00
#
_symmetry.space_group_name_H-M   'P 1'
#
loop_
_entity.id
_entity.type
_entity.pdbx_description
1 polymer ?
#
loop_
_entity_poly.entity_id
_entity_poly.type
_entity_poly.pdbx_seq_one_letter_code
_entity_poly.pdbx_strand_id
1 'polypeptide(L)'
;MKDSKKVENIDDYISDFPDETQKYLNEMRELIRKLAPDSVESISYAIPTFSLNGKYLVYFAGFKNHIGLYPTPVGMEAFKEELSNYKTGKGSVQFPLNKPLPIALITKIVKYQIEQNEIKTKK
;
A
#
# COMPACT_ATOMS: atom_id res chain seq x y z
N MET A 1 20.47 14.85 10.71
CA MET A 1 19.63 15.28 9.62
C MET A 1 19.11 14.10 8.82
N LYS A 2 17.83 14.01 8.76
CA LYS A 2 17.21 12.89 8.06
C LYS A 2 17.31 12.98 6.56
N ASP A 3 17.34 14.20 6.07
CA ASP A 3 17.36 14.44 4.63
C ASP A 3 18.62 13.91 3.96
N SER A 4 19.68 13.67 4.70
CA SER A 4 20.88 13.09 4.11
C SER A 4 20.88 11.57 4.16
N LYS A 5 19.89 10.97 4.82
CA LYS A 5 19.82 9.53 4.96
C LYS A 5 19.03 8.91 3.81
N LYS A 6 19.64 7.92 3.20
CA LYS A 6 18.97 7.22 2.11
C LYS A 6 18.02 6.16 2.67
N VAL A 7 16.80 6.15 2.14
CA VAL A 7 15.80 5.15 2.54
C VAL A 7 16.07 3.87 1.76
N GLU A 8 16.39 2.79 2.45
CA GLU A 8 16.76 1.53 1.81
C GLU A 8 15.74 0.43 2.00
N ASN A 9 14.89 0.56 2.99
CA ASN A 9 13.87 -0.47 3.24
C ASN A 9 12.65 0.18 3.89
N ILE A 10 11.61 -0.63 4.09
CA ILE A 10 10.36 -0.11 4.63
C ILE A 10 10.52 0.38 6.07
N ASP A 11 11.36 -0.29 6.87
CA ASP A 11 11.61 0.17 8.24
C ASP A 11 12.17 1.59 8.24
N ASP A 12 13.15 1.85 7.37
CA ASP A 12 13.74 3.18 7.24
C ASP A 12 12.69 4.20 6.84
N TYR A 13 11.86 3.82 5.88
CA TYR A 13 10.81 4.72 5.38
C TYR A 13 9.87 5.13 6.50
N ILE A 14 9.38 4.14 7.24
CA ILE A 14 8.39 4.39 8.30
C ILE A 14 8.98 5.24 9.41
N SER A 15 10.26 5.03 9.73
CA SER A 15 10.89 5.71 10.85
C SER A 15 10.94 7.23 10.71
N ASP A 16 10.75 7.75 9.50
CA ASP A 16 10.81 9.19 9.27
C ASP A 16 9.47 9.90 9.51
N PHE A 17 8.46 9.18 9.93
CA PHE A 17 7.13 9.76 10.12
C PHE A 17 6.79 9.95 11.60
N PRO A 18 5.83 10.84 11.91
CA PRO A 18 5.35 10.97 13.29
C PRO A 18 4.75 9.66 13.78
N ASP A 19 4.74 9.49 15.10
CA ASP A 19 4.27 8.25 15.71
C ASP A 19 2.90 7.81 15.23
N GLU A 20 1.98 8.74 15.09
CA GLU A 20 0.63 8.42 14.64
C GLU A 20 0.64 7.87 13.22
N THR A 21 1.38 8.51 12.35
CA THR A 21 1.49 8.06 10.96
C THR A 21 2.19 6.71 10.90
N GLN A 22 3.22 6.51 11.72
CA GLN A 22 3.91 5.23 11.78
C GLN A 22 2.95 4.09 12.12
N LYS A 23 2.02 4.36 13.02
CA LYS A 23 1.05 3.37 13.44
C LYS A 23 0.20 2.89 12.24
N TYR A 24 -0.27 3.84 11.44
CA TYR A 24 -1.05 3.51 10.24
C TYR A 24 -0.21 2.79 9.19
N LEU A 25 1.03 3.25 9.01
CA LEU A 25 1.92 2.62 8.04
C LEU A 25 2.24 1.17 8.42
N ASN A 26 2.48 0.94 9.71
CA ASN A 26 2.74 -0.40 10.19
C ASN A 26 1.52 -1.30 10.05
N GLU A 27 0.36 -0.74 10.32
CA GLU A 27 -0.89 -1.48 10.19
C GLU A 27 -1.10 -1.94 8.75
N MET A 28 -0.87 -1.04 7.80
CA MET A 28 -0.97 -1.36 6.37
C MET A 28 0.04 -2.43 6.00
N ARG A 29 1.29 -2.27 6.45
CA ARG A 29 2.36 -3.22 6.16
C ARG A 29 2.04 -4.62 6.67
N GLU A 30 1.59 -4.70 7.92
CA GLU A 30 1.28 -5.99 8.52
C GLU A 30 0.12 -6.68 7.81
N LEU A 31 -0.87 -5.90 7.42
CA LEU A 31 -2.03 -6.45 6.72
C LEU A 31 -1.60 -7.06 5.38
N ILE A 32 -0.80 -6.32 4.61
CA ILE A 32 -0.35 -6.81 3.31
C ILE A 32 0.52 -8.07 3.48
N ARG A 33 1.41 -8.06 4.47
CA ARG A 33 2.26 -9.22 4.74
C ARG A 33 1.45 -10.44 5.11
N LYS A 34 0.41 -10.23 5.88
CA LYS A 34 -0.47 -11.33 6.30
C LYS A 34 -1.22 -11.92 5.12
N LEU A 35 -1.68 -11.07 4.20
CA LEU A 35 -2.44 -11.51 3.04
C LEU A 35 -1.55 -12.12 1.96
N ALA A 36 -0.32 -11.63 1.85
CA ALA A 36 0.62 -12.09 0.83
C ALA A 36 1.95 -12.45 1.47
N PRO A 37 1.99 -13.57 2.22
CA PRO A 37 3.21 -13.93 2.96
C PRO A 37 4.41 -14.21 2.08
N ASP A 38 4.21 -14.51 0.82
CA ASP A 38 5.31 -14.77 -0.10
C ASP A 38 5.76 -13.52 -0.85
N SER A 39 5.17 -12.36 -0.54
CA SER A 39 5.57 -11.12 -1.19
C SER A 39 6.91 -10.63 -0.67
N VAL A 40 7.59 -9.84 -1.50
CA VAL A 40 8.88 -9.25 -1.16
C VAL A 40 8.72 -7.77 -0.95
N GLU A 41 9.22 -7.28 0.19
CA GLU A 41 9.20 -5.85 0.50
C GLU A 41 10.40 -5.17 -0.13
N SER A 42 10.20 -3.96 -0.63
CA SER A 42 11.29 -3.16 -1.17
C SER A 42 10.87 -1.69 -1.18
N ILE A 43 11.74 -0.86 -1.71
CA ILE A 43 11.45 0.56 -1.92
C ILE A 43 11.54 0.82 -3.42
N SER A 44 10.48 1.32 -4.01
CA SER A 44 10.45 1.70 -5.41
C SER A 44 9.76 3.05 -5.50
N TYR A 45 10.27 3.93 -6.35
CA TYR A 45 9.73 5.29 -6.43
C TYR A 45 9.73 5.99 -5.08
N ALA A 46 10.72 5.63 -4.25
CA ALA A 46 10.92 6.21 -2.92
C ALA A 46 9.80 5.86 -1.93
N ILE A 47 8.99 4.83 -2.20
CA ILE A 47 7.92 4.42 -1.28
C ILE A 47 7.90 2.91 -1.09
N PRO A 48 7.27 2.44 0.01
CA PRO A 48 7.13 1.01 0.26
C PRO A 48 6.42 0.28 -0.87
N THR A 49 6.99 -0.84 -1.23
CA THR A 49 6.55 -1.62 -2.38
C THR A 49 6.49 -3.09 -1.99
N PHE A 50 5.43 -3.77 -2.41
CA PHE A 50 5.33 -5.21 -2.26
C PHE A 50 5.28 -5.83 -3.65
N SER A 51 6.13 -6.84 -3.86
CA SER A 51 6.20 -7.56 -5.14
C SER A 51 5.90 -9.03 -4.90
N LEU A 52 5.26 -9.66 -5.86
CA LEU A 52 4.93 -11.07 -5.79
C LEU A 52 5.19 -11.70 -7.14
N ASN A 53 5.88 -12.83 -7.14
CA ASN A 53 6.22 -13.53 -8.39
C ASN A 53 6.99 -12.64 -9.37
N GLY A 54 7.83 -11.75 -8.83
CA GLY A 54 8.65 -10.87 -9.64
C GLY A 54 7.92 -9.68 -10.23
N LYS A 55 6.68 -9.45 -9.82
CA LYS A 55 5.87 -8.32 -10.31
C LYS A 55 5.35 -7.50 -9.17
N TYR A 56 5.15 -6.22 -9.40
CA TYR A 56 4.63 -5.34 -8.36
C TYR A 56 3.20 -5.72 -8.01
N LEU A 57 2.95 -5.78 -6.72
CA LEU A 57 1.63 -6.11 -6.21
C LEU A 57 0.90 -4.83 -5.81
N VAL A 58 1.44 -4.09 -4.88
CA VAL A 58 0.86 -2.83 -4.42
C VAL A 58 1.96 -1.98 -3.80
N TYR A 59 1.73 -0.65 -3.80
CA TYR A 59 2.59 0.32 -3.11
C TYR A 59 1.74 1.03 -2.07
N PHE A 60 2.38 1.60 -1.06
CA PHE A 60 1.68 2.52 -0.17
C PHE A 60 2.64 3.62 0.27
N ALA A 61 2.10 4.71 0.78
CA ALA A 61 2.92 5.85 1.17
C ALA A 61 2.25 6.62 2.29
N GLY A 62 3.07 7.30 3.10
CA GLY A 62 2.56 8.15 4.16
C GLY A 62 2.61 9.61 3.73
N PHE A 63 1.61 10.36 4.16
CA PHE A 63 1.52 11.79 3.91
C PHE A 63 1.10 12.46 5.22
N LYS A 64 1.07 13.78 5.20
CA LYS A 64 0.79 14.52 6.42
C LYS A 64 -0.55 14.15 7.05
N ASN A 65 -1.57 13.98 6.24
CA ASN A 65 -2.93 13.78 6.73
C ASN A 65 -3.58 12.49 6.22
N HIS A 66 -2.86 11.65 5.50
CA HIS A 66 -3.45 10.44 4.98
C HIS A 66 -2.39 9.40 4.62
N ILE A 67 -2.85 8.18 4.39
CA ILE A 67 -2.04 7.10 3.84
C ILE A 67 -2.54 6.89 2.42
N GLY A 68 -1.62 6.80 1.47
CA GLY A 68 -1.98 6.48 0.09
C GLY A 68 -1.78 5.01 -0.17
N LEU A 69 -2.72 4.40 -0.87
CA LEU A 69 -2.59 3.02 -1.34
C LEU A 69 -2.63 3.06 -2.86
N TYR A 70 -1.73 2.34 -3.49
CA TYR A 70 -1.58 2.35 -4.94
C TYR A 70 -1.70 0.94 -5.47
N PRO A 71 -2.94 0.45 -5.70
CA PRO A 71 -3.08 -0.91 -6.25
C PRO A 71 -2.72 -0.93 -7.74
N THR A 72 -3.67 -0.73 -8.59
CA THR A 72 -3.49 -0.59 -10.04
C THR A 72 -4.74 0.09 -10.56
N PRO A 73 -4.70 0.66 -11.76
CA PRO A 73 -5.95 1.21 -12.34
C PRO A 73 -7.05 0.17 -12.46
N VAL A 74 -6.69 -1.09 -12.77
CA VAL A 74 -7.68 -2.17 -12.84
C VAL A 74 -8.28 -2.46 -11.46
N GLY A 75 -7.43 -2.47 -10.43
CA GLY A 75 -7.90 -2.66 -9.05
C GLY A 75 -8.79 -1.53 -8.59
N MET A 76 -8.43 -0.30 -8.97
CA MET A 76 -9.26 0.86 -8.62
C MET A 76 -10.64 0.76 -9.27
N GLU A 77 -10.69 0.35 -10.52
CA GLU A 77 -11.95 0.22 -11.23
C GLU A 77 -12.82 -0.89 -10.62
N ALA A 78 -12.21 -2.00 -10.22
CA ALA A 78 -12.92 -3.13 -9.64
C ALA A 78 -13.65 -2.76 -8.35
N PHE A 79 -13.11 -1.78 -7.60
CA PHE A 79 -13.70 -1.36 -6.32
C PHE A 79 -14.18 0.08 -6.35
N LYS A 80 -14.53 0.55 -7.52
CA LYS A 80 -14.92 1.94 -7.74
C LYS A 80 -16.02 2.40 -6.79
N GLU A 81 -17.05 1.58 -6.59
CA GLU A 81 -18.16 1.98 -5.73
C GLU A 81 -17.76 2.04 -4.26
N GLU A 82 -17.02 1.03 -3.80
CA GLU A 82 -16.57 1.00 -2.40
C GLU A 82 -15.61 2.14 -2.10
N LEU A 83 -14.88 2.59 -3.10
CA LEU A 83 -13.91 3.67 -2.95
C LEU A 83 -14.51 5.06 -3.13
N SER A 84 -15.79 5.14 -3.45
CA SER A 84 -16.42 6.43 -3.77
C SER A 84 -16.41 7.42 -2.60
N ASN A 85 -16.27 6.94 -1.38
CA ASN A 85 -16.22 7.81 -0.20
C ASN A 85 -14.82 8.34 0.12
N TYR A 86 -13.85 7.98 -0.69
CA TYR A 86 -12.46 8.37 -0.47
C TYR A 86 -11.97 9.20 -1.64
N LYS A 87 -10.92 9.97 -1.38
CA LYS A 87 -10.27 10.72 -2.44
C LYS A 87 -9.45 9.75 -3.27
N THR A 88 -9.65 9.74 -4.57
CA THR A 88 -8.95 8.81 -5.44
C THR A 88 -8.29 9.53 -6.61
N GLY A 89 -7.22 8.92 -7.11
CA GLY A 89 -6.61 9.29 -8.38
C GLY A 89 -6.76 8.12 -9.32
N LYS A 90 -6.05 8.16 -10.43
CA LYS A 90 -6.15 7.13 -11.45
C LYS A 90 -5.76 5.74 -10.93
N GLY A 91 -4.74 5.67 -10.13
CA GLY A 91 -4.29 4.39 -9.58
C GLY A 91 -4.06 4.44 -8.09
N SER A 92 -4.75 5.32 -7.37
CA SER A 92 -4.48 5.54 -5.97
C SER A 92 -5.74 5.90 -5.19
N VAL A 93 -5.70 5.63 -3.89
CA VAL A 93 -6.77 6.04 -2.98
C VAL A 93 -6.13 6.57 -1.70
N GLN A 94 -6.74 7.59 -1.09
CA GLN A 94 -6.27 8.21 0.14
C GLN A 94 -7.14 7.81 1.31
N PHE A 95 -6.52 7.33 2.39
CA PHE A 95 -7.21 7.00 3.63
C PHE A 95 -6.80 8.01 4.69
N PRO A 96 -7.73 8.85 5.16
CA PRO A 96 -7.37 9.92 6.09
C PRO A 96 -6.94 9.38 7.45
N LEU A 97 -6.02 10.10 8.09
CA LEU A 97 -5.50 9.69 9.39
C LEU A 97 -6.44 9.98 10.55
N ASN A 98 -7.55 10.66 10.30
CA ASN A 98 -8.53 10.95 11.36
C ASN A 98 -9.60 9.86 11.48
N LYS A 99 -9.44 8.75 10.78
CA LYS A 99 -10.34 7.61 10.85
C LYS A 99 -9.53 6.33 10.80
N PRO A 100 -10.04 5.23 11.35
CA PRO A 100 -9.34 3.95 11.22
C PRO A 100 -9.21 3.55 9.76
N LEU A 101 -8.17 2.81 9.44
CA LEU A 101 -8.04 2.24 8.10
C LEU A 101 -9.20 1.30 7.83
N PRO A 102 -9.79 1.34 6.63
CA PRO A 102 -10.87 0.41 6.29
C PRO A 102 -10.31 -0.95 5.95
N ILE A 103 -10.00 -1.72 6.98
CA ILE A 103 -9.29 -2.99 6.86
C ILE A 103 -10.00 -3.96 5.93
N ALA A 104 -11.33 -4.06 6.03
CA ALA A 104 -12.08 -4.98 5.18
C ALA A 104 -11.96 -4.62 3.71
N LEU A 105 -12.03 -3.33 3.39
CA LEU A 105 -11.90 -2.87 2.01
C LEU A 105 -10.49 -3.08 1.49
N ILE A 106 -9.49 -2.72 2.29
CA ILE A 106 -8.10 -2.90 1.90
C ILE A 106 -7.82 -4.39 1.65
N THR A 107 -8.37 -5.25 2.50
CA THR A 107 -8.22 -6.70 2.35
C THR A 107 -8.76 -7.15 1.00
N LYS A 108 -9.94 -6.68 0.62
CA LYS A 108 -10.53 -7.03 -0.67
C LYS A 108 -9.65 -6.59 -1.84
N ILE A 109 -9.13 -5.37 -1.74
CA ILE A 109 -8.28 -4.82 -2.80
C ILE A 109 -7.00 -5.64 -2.94
N VAL A 110 -6.34 -5.92 -1.83
CA VAL A 110 -5.08 -6.66 -1.85
C VAL A 110 -5.30 -8.08 -2.36
N LYS A 111 -6.36 -8.74 -1.92
CA LYS A 111 -6.68 -10.09 -2.40
C LYS A 111 -6.93 -10.10 -3.91
N TYR A 112 -7.61 -9.08 -4.41
CA TYR A 112 -7.84 -8.95 -5.85
C TYR A 112 -6.51 -8.79 -6.58
N GLN A 113 -5.61 -7.97 -6.04
CA GLN A 113 -4.30 -7.78 -6.63
C GLN A 113 -3.49 -9.07 -6.66
N ILE A 114 -3.58 -9.85 -5.59
CA ILE A 114 -2.90 -11.15 -5.53
C ILE A 114 -3.43 -12.07 -6.62
N GLU A 115 -4.74 -12.12 -6.75
CA GLU A 115 -5.40 -12.95 -7.76
C GLU A 115 -4.98 -12.56 -9.17
N GLN A 116 -4.99 -11.27 -9.46
CA GLN A 116 -4.57 -10.78 -10.77
C GLN A 116 -3.10 -11.06 -11.03
N ASN A 117 -2.28 -10.94 -9.99
CA ASN A 117 -0.85 -11.23 -10.10
C ASN A 117 -0.62 -12.70 -10.47
N GLU A 118 -1.36 -13.60 -9.84
CA GLU A 118 -1.24 -15.03 -10.10
C GLU A 118 -1.71 -15.40 -11.50
N ILE A 119 -2.77 -14.79 -11.96
CA ILE A 119 -3.26 -15.04 -13.31
C ILE A 119 -2.21 -14.65 -14.35
N LYS A 120 -1.59 -13.47 -14.16
CA LYS A 120 -0.55 -13.00 -15.09
C LYS A 120 0.68 -13.89 -15.05
N THR A 121 0.98 -14.42 -13.88
CA THR A 121 2.19 -15.25 -13.72
C THR A 121 2.03 -16.61 -14.39
N LYS A 122 0.83 -17.14 -14.39
CA LYS A 122 0.56 -18.46 -14.99
C LYS A 122 0.56 -18.41 -16.50
N LYS A 123 0.55 -17.27 -17.09
CA LYS A 123 0.71 -17.14 -18.52
C LYS A 123 2.18 -17.16 -18.91
#